data_619ea2a6544328874637626898de2056
#
_entry.id   619ea2a6544328874637626898de2056
#
_cell.length_a   1.000
_cell.length_b   1.000
_cell.length_c   1.000
_cell.angle_alpha   90.00
_cell.angle_beta   90.00
_cell.angle_gamma   90.00
#
_symmetry.space_group_name_H-M   'P 1'
#
loop_
_entity.id
_entity.type
_entity.pdbx_description
1 polymer ?
#
loop_
_entity_poly.entity_id
_entity_poly.type
_entity_poly.pdbx_seq_one_letter_code
_entity_poly.pdbx_strand_id
1 'polypeptide(L)'
;MINQHPQTGYTHVMYGLHALAGFIGVTSGASVIGAFVFGLPSILAVFMNYARRDQVRGTWLESHFLWQIRTFWTAVALGVALFCIALVLGAVGLVGLLSTPLTGPAGAVGAGAGFGGAWVAMTLGAILAGVWILYRVARGWLALREGKAMHV
;
A
#
# COMPACT_ATOMS: atom_id res chain seq x y z
N MET A 1 -17.68 15.07 -27.58
CA MET A 1 -17.51 15.87 -26.36
C MET A 1 -17.34 14.90 -25.21
N ILE A 2 -16.19 14.90 -24.55
CA ILE A 2 -15.98 14.07 -23.36
C ILE A 2 -16.91 14.65 -22.30
N ASN A 3 -17.83 13.83 -21.78
CA ASN A 3 -18.73 14.21 -20.68
C ASN A 3 -17.89 14.62 -19.46
N GLN A 4 -17.60 15.92 -19.33
CA GLN A 4 -16.85 16.44 -18.19
C GLN A 4 -17.79 16.52 -16.98
N HIS A 5 -17.77 15.47 -16.16
CA HIS A 5 -18.44 15.53 -14.86
C HIS A 5 -17.69 16.53 -13.95
N PRO A 6 -18.37 17.38 -13.15
CA PRO A 6 -17.72 18.36 -12.28
C PRO A 6 -16.65 17.79 -11.34
N GLN A 7 -16.78 16.51 -10.96
CA GLN A 7 -15.84 15.81 -10.08
C GLN A 7 -14.63 15.18 -10.79
N THR A 8 -14.50 15.31 -12.11
CA THR A 8 -13.37 14.71 -12.86
C THR A 8 -12.02 15.25 -12.38
N GLY A 9 -11.91 16.59 -12.23
CA GLY A 9 -10.69 17.22 -11.71
C GLY A 9 -10.33 16.73 -10.29
N TYR A 10 -11.34 16.60 -9.43
CA TYR A 10 -11.17 16.06 -8.08
C TYR A 10 -10.66 14.62 -8.11
N THR A 11 -11.18 13.78 -9.01
CA THR A 11 -10.73 12.39 -9.18
C THR A 11 -9.27 12.31 -9.64
N HIS A 12 -8.82 13.23 -10.49
CA HIS A 12 -7.39 13.33 -10.86
C HIS A 12 -6.49 13.61 -9.66
N VAL A 13 -6.90 14.52 -8.76
CA VAL A 13 -6.13 14.80 -7.52
C VAL A 13 -6.00 13.56 -6.65
N MET A 14 -7.07 12.79 -6.48
CA MET A 14 -7.03 11.55 -5.69
C MET A 14 -6.09 10.50 -6.28
N TYR A 15 -6.09 10.33 -7.61
CA TYR A 15 -5.11 9.45 -8.28
C TYR A 15 -3.68 9.97 -8.09
N GLY A 16 -3.46 11.29 -8.15
CA GLY A 16 -2.15 11.91 -7.87
C GLY A 16 -1.65 11.62 -6.46
N LEU A 17 -2.52 11.71 -5.45
CA LEU A 17 -2.17 11.39 -4.07
C LEU A 17 -1.82 9.90 -3.89
N HIS A 18 -2.56 8.99 -4.52
CA HIS A 18 -2.23 7.57 -4.50
C HIS A 18 -0.92 7.25 -5.25
N ALA A 19 -0.65 7.94 -6.37
CA ALA A 19 0.61 7.82 -7.10
C ALA A 19 1.79 8.29 -6.25
N LEU A 20 1.65 9.45 -5.59
CA LEU A 20 2.65 10.00 -4.67
C LEU A 20 2.93 9.03 -3.52
N ALA A 21 1.88 8.49 -2.91
CA ALA A 21 2.02 7.47 -1.88
C ALA A 21 2.79 6.25 -2.39
N GLY A 22 2.42 5.69 -3.54
CA GLY A 22 3.10 4.56 -4.15
C GLY A 22 4.57 4.86 -4.46
N PHE A 23 4.87 6.04 -4.99
CA PHE A 23 6.23 6.48 -5.31
C PHE A 23 7.10 6.61 -4.05
N ILE A 24 6.63 7.36 -3.04
CA ILE A 24 7.32 7.44 -1.76
C ILE A 24 7.59 6.04 -1.23
N GLY A 25 6.66 5.08 -1.39
CA GLY A 25 6.78 3.72 -0.94
C GLY A 25 7.89 2.92 -1.51
N VAL A 26 7.96 2.96 -2.78
CA VAL A 26 9.04 2.25 -3.49
C VAL A 26 10.40 2.87 -3.13
N THR A 27 10.46 4.19 -2.93
CA THR A 27 11.74 4.90 -2.72
C THR A 27 12.22 4.94 -1.28
N SER A 28 11.32 4.86 -0.29
CA SER A 28 11.71 4.95 1.13
C SER A 28 12.17 3.63 1.74
N GLY A 29 12.15 2.54 0.98
CA GLY A 29 12.49 1.22 1.47
C GLY A 29 11.57 0.78 2.62
N ALA A 30 11.92 -0.28 3.34
CA ALA A 30 11.13 -0.80 4.47
C ALA A 30 11.31 0.03 5.78
N SER A 31 11.62 1.34 5.69
CA SER A 31 11.73 2.16 6.90
C SER A 31 10.35 2.42 7.50
N VAL A 32 10.25 2.31 8.84
CA VAL A 32 9.01 2.57 9.59
C VAL A 32 8.52 4.01 9.36
N ILE A 33 9.44 4.97 9.26
CA ILE A 33 9.13 6.38 8.98
C ILE A 33 8.59 6.53 7.56
N GLY A 34 9.21 5.84 6.58
CA GLY A 34 8.71 5.76 5.22
C GLY A 34 7.27 5.25 5.18
N ALA A 35 6.97 4.14 5.82
CA ALA A 35 5.62 3.56 5.86
C ALA A 35 4.57 4.53 6.44
N PHE A 36 4.94 5.34 7.43
CA PHE A 36 4.03 6.34 8.02
C PHE A 36 3.77 7.52 7.08
N VAL A 37 4.82 8.11 6.53
CA VAL A 37 4.73 9.21 5.55
C VAL A 37 3.99 8.77 4.28
N PHE A 38 4.15 7.52 3.89
CA PHE A 38 3.49 6.82 2.83
C PHE A 38 1.98 6.76 2.92
N GLY A 39 1.49 6.41 4.13
CA GLY A 39 0.08 6.24 4.38
C GLY A 39 -0.69 7.57 4.25
N LEU A 40 -0.11 8.70 4.62
CA LEU A 40 -0.81 9.98 4.71
C LEU A 40 -1.47 10.43 3.39
N PRO A 41 -0.80 10.46 2.23
CA PRO A 41 -1.45 10.86 0.98
C PRO A 41 -2.57 9.89 0.57
N SER A 42 -2.39 8.58 0.76
CA SER A 42 -3.41 7.59 0.45
C SER A 42 -4.60 7.63 1.42
N ILE A 43 -4.35 7.87 2.70
CA ILE A 43 -5.41 8.07 3.70
C ILE A 43 -6.24 9.30 3.34
N LEU A 44 -5.58 10.42 2.99
CA LEU A 44 -6.26 11.63 2.54
C LEU A 44 -7.10 11.35 1.29
N ALA A 45 -6.54 10.66 0.28
CA ALA A 45 -7.27 10.32 -0.94
C ALA A 45 -8.51 9.46 -0.66
N VAL A 46 -8.41 8.47 0.22
CA VAL A 46 -9.56 7.63 0.61
C VAL A 46 -10.60 8.42 1.40
N PHE A 47 -10.18 9.26 2.33
CA PHE A 47 -11.09 10.15 3.03
C PHE A 47 -11.84 11.06 2.05
N MET A 48 -11.14 11.65 1.09
CA MET A 48 -11.73 12.45 0.00
C MET A 48 -12.73 11.64 -0.83
N ASN A 49 -12.42 10.36 -1.14
CA ASN A 49 -13.34 9.46 -1.83
C ASN A 49 -14.65 9.27 -1.04
N TYR A 50 -14.55 8.96 0.25
CA TYR A 50 -15.74 8.77 1.09
C TYR A 50 -16.56 10.05 1.23
N ALA A 51 -15.91 11.20 1.42
CA ALA A 51 -16.57 12.50 1.60
C ALA A 51 -17.42 12.94 0.40
N ARG A 52 -17.06 12.49 -0.82
CA ARG A 52 -17.77 12.88 -2.04
C ARG A 52 -18.41 11.73 -2.80
N ARG A 53 -18.46 10.53 -2.22
CA ARG A 53 -18.99 9.35 -2.86
C ARG A 53 -20.44 9.53 -3.36
N ASP A 54 -21.28 10.18 -2.56
CA ASP A 54 -22.68 10.37 -2.92
C ASP A 54 -22.89 11.31 -4.11
N GLN A 55 -21.93 12.22 -4.36
CA GLN A 55 -21.99 13.17 -5.49
C GLN A 55 -21.72 12.50 -6.85
N VAL A 56 -21.15 11.31 -6.86
CA VAL A 56 -20.81 10.55 -8.08
C VAL A 56 -21.66 9.30 -8.26
N ARG A 57 -22.59 9.03 -7.34
CA ARG A 57 -23.45 7.85 -7.36
C ARG A 57 -24.26 7.78 -8.66
N GLY A 58 -24.29 6.59 -9.29
CA GLY A 58 -24.96 6.37 -10.57
C GLY A 58 -24.23 6.92 -11.78
N THR A 59 -23.05 7.52 -11.62
CA THR A 59 -22.23 7.99 -12.74
C THR A 59 -21.06 7.04 -13.02
N TRP A 60 -20.42 7.18 -14.19
CA TRP A 60 -19.21 6.41 -14.52
C TRP A 60 -18.04 6.65 -13.55
N LEU A 61 -18.02 7.83 -12.90
CA LEU A 61 -17.01 8.16 -11.88
C LEU A 61 -17.15 7.34 -10.59
N GLU A 62 -18.34 6.85 -10.26
CA GLU A 62 -18.55 5.99 -9.10
C GLU A 62 -17.62 4.77 -9.12
N SER A 63 -17.43 4.17 -10.30
CA SER A 63 -16.51 3.03 -10.47
C SER A 63 -15.06 3.38 -10.15
N HIS A 64 -14.61 4.61 -10.43
CA HIS A 64 -13.26 5.09 -10.08
C HIS A 64 -13.10 5.28 -8.59
N PHE A 65 -14.10 5.82 -7.90
CA PHE A 65 -14.10 5.95 -6.44
C PHE A 65 -14.01 4.58 -5.76
N LEU A 66 -14.84 3.63 -6.21
CA LEU A 66 -14.80 2.25 -5.67
C LEU A 66 -13.46 1.56 -5.96
N TRP A 67 -12.89 1.76 -7.16
CA TRP A 67 -11.58 1.23 -7.52
C TRP A 67 -10.47 1.73 -6.59
N GLN A 68 -10.44 3.04 -6.28
CA GLN A 68 -9.47 3.64 -5.38
C GLN A 68 -9.64 3.15 -3.94
N ILE A 69 -10.88 3.12 -3.44
CA ILE A 69 -11.21 2.62 -2.09
C ILE A 69 -10.76 1.15 -1.95
N ARG A 70 -11.09 0.30 -2.92
CA ARG A 70 -10.65 -1.12 -2.90
C ARG A 70 -9.13 -1.24 -2.96
N THR A 71 -8.47 -0.42 -3.79
CA THR A 71 -7.00 -0.41 -3.86
C THR A 71 -6.38 -0.09 -2.51
N PHE A 72 -6.88 0.93 -1.84
CA PHE A 72 -6.42 1.32 -0.51
C PHE A 72 -6.62 0.19 0.52
N TRP A 73 -7.81 -0.36 0.64
CA TRP A 73 -8.08 -1.40 1.63
C TRP A 73 -7.31 -2.70 1.35
N THR A 74 -7.12 -3.05 0.08
CA THR A 74 -6.24 -4.18 -0.27
C THR A 74 -4.80 -3.91 0.12
N ALA A 75 -4.28 -2.69 -0.11
CA ALA A 75 -2.94 -2.30 0.32
C ALA A 75 -2.79 -2.35 1.84
N VAL A 76 -3.80 -1.90 2.60
CA VAL A 76 -3.83 -2.00 4.07
C VAL A 76 -3.80 -3.47 4.51
N ALA A 77 -4.62 -4.32 3.92
CA ALA A 77 -4.66 -5.75 4.26
C ALA A 77 -3.32 -6.45 3.99
N LEU A 78 -2.69 -6.15 2.84
CA LEU A 78 -1.35 -6.65 2.52
C LEU A 78 -0.30 -6.14 3.52
N GLY A 79 -0.35 -4.85 3.88
CA GLY A 79 0.54 -4.26 4.88
C GLY A 79 0.41 -4.94 6.26
N VAL A 80 -0.82 -5.18 6.72
CA VAL A 80 -1.08 -5.91 7.97
C VAL A 80 -0.55 -7.33 7.89
N ALA A 81 -0.77 -8.04 6.78
CA ALA A 81 -0.26 -9.40 6.62
C ALA A 81 1.28 -9.45 6.67
N LEU A 82 1.95 -8.53 5.97
CA LEU A 82 3.42 -8.40 6.01
C LEU A 82 3.93 -8.07 7.41
N PHE A 83 3.24 -7.18 8.12
CA PHE A 83 3.58 -6.84 9.50
C PHE A 83 3.46 -8.05 10.44
N CYS A 84 2.38 -8.84 10.33
CA CYS A 84 2.24 -10.06 11.09
C CYS A 84 3.36 -11.08 10.80
N ILE A 85 3.73 -11.26 9.53
CA ILE A 85 4.85 -12.12 9.14
C ILE A 85 6.15 -11.61 9.78
N ALA A 86 6.42 -10.30 9.72
CA ALA A 86 7.60 -9.71 10.31
C ALA A 86 7.65 -9.87 11.84
N LEU A 87 6.49 -9.77 12.53
CA LEU A 87 6.40 -10.05 13.96
C LEU A 87 6.75 -11.49 14.31
N VAL A 88 6.23 -12.45 13.55
CA VAL A 88 6.53 -13.89 13.78
C VAL A 88 8.02 -14.15 13.56
N LEU A 89 8.58 -13.70 12.45
CA LEU A 89 10.00 -13.87 12.15
C LEU A 89 10.89 -13.12 13.16
N GLY A 90 10.50 -11.91 13.56
CA GLY A 90 11.18 -11.15 14.61
C GLY A 90 11.18 -11.86 15.96
N ALA A 91 10.05 -12.51 16.32
CA ALA A 91 9.97 -13.33 17.54
C ALA A 91 10.92 -14.53 17.48
N VAL A 92 11.01 -15.21 16.33
CA VAL A 92 12.00 -16.28 16.12
C VAL A 92 13.42 -15.74 16.29
N GLY A 93 13.72 -14.57 15.71
CA GLY A 93 15.00 -13.90 15.88
C GLY A 93 15.31 -13.57 17.33
N LEU A 94 14.33 -13.08 18.09
CA LEU A 94 14.48 -12.76 19.51
C LEU A 94 14.75 -14.02 20.36
N VAL A 95 13.98 -15.09 20.14
CA VAL A 95 14.20 -16.38 20.81
C VAL A 95 15.61 -16.91 20.51
N GLY A 96 16.05 -16.87 19.25
CA GLY A 96 17.41 -17.22 18.86
C GLY A 96 18.47 -16.41 19.58
N LEU A 97 18.29 -15.09 19.66
CA LEU A 97 19.20 -14.19 20.35
C LEU A 97 19.29 -14.51 21.86
N LEU A 98 18.16 -14.68 22.53
CA LEU A 98 18.09 -14.97 23.96
C LEU A 98 18.64 -16.38 24.30
N SER A 99 18.55 -17.33 23.38
CA SER A 99 19.08 -18.69 23.56
C SER A 99 20.57 -18.81 23.26
N THR A 100 21.20 -17.82 22.62
CA THR A 100 22.62 -17.87 22.23
C THR A 100 23.57 -18.21 23.38
N PRO A 101 23.40 -17.67 24.62
CA PRO A 101 24.26 -18.06 25.74
C PRO A 101 24.20 -19.54 26.12
N LEU A 102 23.09 -20.21 25.81
CA LEU A 102 22.86 -21.62 26.16
C LEU A 102 23.20 -22.56 24.98
N THR A 103 22.94 -22.10 23.75
CA THR A 103 23.01 -22.92 22.53
C THR A 103 24.17 -22.55 21.61
N GLY A 104 24.91 -21.48 21.94
CA GLY A 104 26.05 -21.00 21.15
C GLY A 104 25.70 -20.67 19.72
N PRO A 105 26.42 -21.20 18.71
CA PRO A 105 26.21 -20.86 17.31
C PRO A 105 24.79 -21.12 16.77
N ALA A 106 24.07 -22.12 17.32
CA ALA A 106 22.71 -22.44 16.87
C ALA A 106 21.73 -21.30 17.20
N GLY A 107 21.86 -20.68 18.38
CA GLY A 107 21.06 -19.50 18.74
C GLY A 107 21.37 -18.32 17.85
N ALA A 108 22.65 -18.06 17.55
CA ALA A 108 23.06 -16.98 16.66
C ALA A 108 22.52 -17.15 15.23
N VAL A 109 22.50 -18.40 14.71
CA VAL A 109 21.88 -18.71 13.41
C VAL A 109 20.38 -18.44 13.46
N GLY A 110 19.69 -18.85 14.52
CA GLY A 110 18.26 -18.58 14.71
C GLY A 110 17.96 -17.08 14.75
N ALA A 111 18.78 -16.29 15.45
CA ALA A 111 18.66 -14.84 15.49
C ALA A 111 18.84 -14.21 14.08
N GLY A 112 19.88 -14.61 13.37
CA GLY A 112 20.15 -14.12 12.01
C GLY A 112 19.05 -14.48 11.03
N ALA A 113 18.55 -15.72 11.06
CA ALA A 113 17.47 -16.17 10.20
C ALA A 113 16.15 -15.43 10.49
N GLY A 114 15.81 -15.22 11.76
CA GLY A 114 14.59 -14.52 12.15
C GLY A 114 14.62 -13.04 11.77
N PHE A 115 15.61 -12.30 12.21
CA PHE A 115 15.68 -10.86 11.91
C PHE A 115 15.96 -10.60 10.43
N GLY A 116 16.90 -11.35 9.81
CA GLY A 116 17.19 -11.25 8.39
C GLY A 116 15.98 -11.59 7.53
N GLY A 117 15.26 -12.66 7.87
CA GLY A 117 14.03 -13.07 7.20
C GLY A 117 12.94 -12.00 7.31
N ALA A 118 12.74 -11.41 8.50
CA ALA A 118 11.80 -10.32 8.70
C ALA A 118 12.13 -9.12 7.81
N TRP A 119 13.41 -8.72 7.79
CA TRP A 119 13.86 -7.58 6.99
C TRP A 119 13.65 -7.83 5.49
N VAL A 120 14.04 -9.00 4.98
CA VAL A 120 13.85 -9.40 3.57
C VAL A 120 12.36 -9.44 3.21
N ALA A 121 11.52 -10.06 4.04
CA ALA A 121 10.08 -10.15 3.80
C ALA A 121 9.44 -8.76 3.74
N MET A 122 9.79 -7.84 4.65
CA MET A 122 9.29 -6.47 4.66
C MET A 122 9.73 -5.69 3.41
N THR A 123 11.01 -5.80 3.04
CA THR A 123 11.55 -5.06 1.90
C THR A 123 10.94 -5.52 0.58
N LEU A 124 10.96 -6.83 0.33
CA LEU A 124 10.38 -7.39 -0.89
C LEU A 124 8.87 -7.19 -0.96
N GLY A 125 8.18 -7.39 0.16
CA GLY A 125 6.74 -7.17 0.26
C GLY A 125 6.36 -5.71 -0.01
N ALA A 126 7.11 -4.75 0.53
CA ALA A 126 6.88 -3.33 0.28
C ALA A 126 7.11 -2.94 -1.18
N ILE A 127 8.17 -3.46 -1.81
CA ILE A 127 8.45 -3.23 -3.23
C ILE A 127 7.31 -3.79 -4.09
N LEU A 128 6.92 -5.05 -3.87
CA LEU A 128 5.85 -5.71 -4.65
C LEU A 128 4.51 -5.00 -4.48
N ALA A 129 4.16 -4.63 -3.24
CA ALA A 129 2.95 -3.86 -2.96
C ALA A 129 2.98 -2.48 -3.63
N GLY A 130 4.12 -1.78 -3.59
CA GLY A 130 4.30 -0.49 -4.23
C GLY A 130 4.14 -0.55 -5.76
N VAL A 131 4.77 -1.52 -6.41
CA VAL A 131 4.64 -1.76 -7.86
C VAL A 131 3.18 -2.08 -8.21
N TRP A 132 2.51 -2.93 -7.42
CA TRP A 132 1.10 -3.26 -7.63
C TRP A 132 0.20 -2.03 -7.48
N ILE A 133 0.42 -1.18 -6.46
CA ILE A 133 -0.32 0.06 -6.26
C ILE A 133 -0.12 1.00 -7.46
N LEU A 134 1.12 1.21 -7.90
CA LEU A 134 1.43 2.07 -9.04
C LEU A 134 0.77 1.57 -10.32
N TYR A 135 0.79 0.25 -10.56
CA TYR A 135 0.06 -0.35 -11.67
C TYR A 135 -1.45 -0.07 -11.61
N ARG A 136 -2.07 -0.27 -10.45
CA ARG A 136 -3.51 0.00 -10.27
C ARG A 136 -3.86 1.47 -10.45
N VAL A 137 -3.02 2.36 -9.92
CA VAL A 137 -3.18 3.81 -10.06
C VAL A 137 -3.05 4.22 -11.53
N ALA A 138 -2.01 3.76 -12.22
CA ALA A 138 -1.79 4.07 -13.63
C ALA A 138 -2.95 3.58 -14.50
N ARG A 139 -3.41 2.33 -14.31
CA ARG A 139 -4.55 1.78 -15.04
C ARG A 139 -5.84 2.57 -14.82
N GLY A 140 -6.13 2.92 -13.56
CA GLY A 140 -7.32 3.71 -13.23
C GLY A 140 -7.23 5.14 -13.78
N TRP A 141 -6.06 5.75 -13.71
CA TRP A 141 -5.85 7.12 -14.21
C TRP A 141 -5.94 7.20 -15.74
N LEU A 142 -5.42 6.21 -16.46
CA LEU A 142 -5.57 6.12 -17.91
C LEU A 142 -7.05 5.98 -18.30
N ALA A 143 -7.80 5.09 -17.66
CA ALA A 143 -9.24 4.94 -17.90
C ALA A 143 -10.01 6.23 -17.60
N LEU A 144 -9.64 6.97 -16.53
CA LEU A 144 -10.22 8.27 -16.22
C LEU A 144 -9.99 9.30 -17.33
N ARG A 145 -8.76 9.35 -17.88
CA ARG A 145 -8.43 10.25 -19.01
C ARG A 145 -9.22 9.93 -20.27
N GLU A 146 -9.54 8.66 -20.49
CA GLU A 146 -10.35 8.20 -21.62
C GLU A 146 -11.85 8.32 -21.37
N GLY A 147 -12.28 8.77 -20.20
CA GLY A 147 -13.69 8.86 -19.83
C GLY A 147 -14.39 7.51 -19.70
N LYS A 148 -13.65 6.43 -19.45
CA LYS A 148 -14.14 5.05 -19.34
C LYS A 148 -14.40 4.67 -17.88
N ALA A 149 -15.51 3.99 -17.62
CA ALA A 149 -15.76 3.39 -16.31
C ALA A 149 -14.77 2.25 -16.01
N MET A 150 -14.46 2.06 -14.72
CA MET A 150 -13.65 0.92 -14.26
C MET A 150 -14.54 -0.30 -14.03
N HIS A 151 -14.08 -1.46 -14.48
CA HIS A 151 -14.68 -2.73 -14.06
C HIS A 151 -14.21 -3.04 -12.63
N VAL A 152 -15.12 -3.08 -11.70
CA VAL A 152 -14.88 -3.18 -10.25
C VAL A 152 -15.28 -4.54 -9.74
#